data_8b2fc37c28177bafe7c0be484d7f01fe
#
_entry.id   8b2fc37c28177bafe7c0be484d7f01fe
#
_cell.length_a   1.000
_cell.length_b   1.000
_cell.length_c   1.000
_cell.angle_alpha   90.00
_cell.angle_beta   90.00
_cell.angle_gamma   90.00
#
_symmetry.space_group_name_H-M   'P 1'
#
loop_
_entity.id
_entity.type
_entity.pdbx_description
1 polymer ?
#
loop_
_entity_poly.entity_id
_entity_poly.type
_entity_poly.pdbx_seq_one_letter_code
_entity_poly.pdbx_strand_id
1 'polypeptide(L)'
;MKSAKSLSGHVYSYAVNTAIEFKKKLSDEKGIPVEIFKILSEEGEIPDEALLSEEVVYCIFLREGLREWVRLEGYIQEDVLWYILSDNPSAIRLLEQNLDKVNWIELSFNSSAIHLIEQNLDKISWFRLSRNPAAIHLLEQNLAKVNWSGLSSIPTAIRLLEQNLDKVDWNHLSSNPAAIHLLEQNQDKIDWVKLSTNPSAIHLLEQNLDKVDWNHLSSNPAAIHLLEQNLDKIDWVKLSRNPGAIRLIEQNLDKVNWVVLSTNPAAIYLLEKNLDKVVWVKLYSNPAIFYPRYEL
;
A
#
# COMPACT_ATOMS: atom_id res chain seq x y z
N MET A 1 2.25 -38.07 4.39
CA MET A 1 3.47 -37.27 4.56
C MET A 1 3.26 -36.00 3.78
N LYS A 2 3.36 -34.86 4.43
CA LYS A 2 3.23 -33.57 3.73
C LYS A 2 4.60 -33.14 3.25
N SER A 3 4.74 -32.78 1.99
CA SER A 3 6.03 -32.39 1.41
C SER A 3 6.02 -30.94 0.91
N ALA A 4 7.16 -30.29 1.09
CA ALA A 4 7.41 -28.93 0.62
C ALA A 4 8.68 -28.91 -0.21
N LYS A 5 8.67 -28.16 -1.31
CA LYS A 5 9.83 -27.97 -2.18
C LYS A 5 10.26 -26.51 -2.14
N SER A 6 11.53 -26.24 -1.83
CA SER A 6 12.07 -24.91 -1.94
C SER A 6 12.17 -24.50 -3.41
N LEU A 7 12.19 -23.20 -3.69
CA LEU A 7 12.44 -22.68 -5.04
C LEU A 7 13.84 -23.05 -5.57
N SER A 8 14.78 -23.37 -4.66
CA SER A 8 16.08 -23.96 -5.00
C SER A 8 16.04 -25.45 -5.30
N GLY A 9 14.87 -26.09 -5.27
CA GLY A 9 14.67 -27.51 -5.57
C GLY A 9 14.72 -28.45 -4.36
N HIS A 10 15.01 -27.97 -3.14
CA HIS A 10 14.97 -28.78 -1.92
C HIS A 10 13.53 -29.16 -1.58
N VAL A 11 13.31 -30.44 -1.27
CA VAL A 11 12.00 -30.96 -0.84
C VAL A 11 12.06 -31.25 0.66
N TYR A 12 11.14 -30.66 1.42
CA TYR A 12 10.91 -30.93 2.84
C TYR A 12 9.67 -31.81 2.95
N SER A 13 9.76 -32.89 3.70
CA SER A 13 8.65 -33.83 3.87
C SER A 13 8.48 -34.17 5.34
N TYR A 14 7.32 -33.85 5.91
CA TYR A 14 7.02 -34.10 7.32
C TYR A 14 5.71 -34.86 7.50
N ALA A 15 5.67 -35.76 8.45
CA ALA A 15 4.46 -36.45 8.89
C ALA A 15 3.73 -35.54 9.90
N VAL A 16 2.97 -34.58 9.38
CA VAL A 16 2.24 -33.55 10.16
C VAL A 16 0.82 -33.39 9.63
N ASN A 17 -0.08 -32.84 10.45
CA ASN A 17 -1.47 -32.61 10.09
C ASN A 17 -1.83 -31.14 10.02
N THR A 18 -1.19 -30.28 10.80
CA THR A 18 -1.51 -28.85 10.88
C THR A 18 -0.39 -27.96 10.37
N ALA A 19 -0.74 -26.71 10.03
CA ALA A 19 0.22 -25.71 9.58
C ALA A 19 1.28 -25.42 10.65
N ILE A 20 0.89 -25.31 11.93
CA ILE A 20 1.84 -25.05 13.01
C ILE A 20 2.81 -26.21 13.24
N GLU A 21 2.37 -27.47 13.10
CA GLU A 21 3.25 -28.64 13.20
C GLU A 21 4.30 -28.60 12.07
N PHE A 22 3.90 -28.23 10.86
CA PHE A 22 4.81 -28.08 9.73
C PHE A 22 5.85 -26.98 9.99
N LYS A 23 5.40 -25.80 10.42
CA LYS A 23 6.27 -24.67 10.76
C LYS A 23 7.28 -25.05 11.86
N LYS A 24 6.86 -25.77 12.91
CA LYS A 24 7.75 -26.24 13.98
C LYS A 24 8.82 -27.18 13.46
N LYS A 25 8.45 -28.15 12.62
CA LYS A 25 9.43 -29.07 12.02
C LYS A 25 10.45 -28.37 11.15
N LEU A 26 9.97 -27.41 10.33
CA LEU A 26 10.83 -26.60 9.49
C LEU A 26 11.72 -25.67 10.33
N SER A 27 11.18 -25.11 11.41
CA SER A 27 11.91 -24.29 12.39
C SER A 27 13.05 -25.06 13.03
N ASP A 28 12.79 -26.29 13.51
CA ASP A 28 13.79 -27.17 14.13
C ASP A 28 14.91 -27.53 13.14
N GLU A 29 14.54 -27.82 11.88
CA GLU A 29 15.52 -28.20 10.84
C GLU A 29 16.39 -27.02 10.41
N LYS A 30 15.82 -25.82 10.34
CA LYS A 30 16.50 -24.63 9.82
C LYS A 30 17.10 -23.72 10.90
N GLY A 31 16.79 -23.94 12.17
CA GLY A 31 17.20 -23.07 13.27
C GLY A 31 16.58 -21.67 13.20
N ILE A 32 15.39 -21.55 12.62
CA ILE A 32 14.68 -20.29 12.38
C ILE A 32 13.42 -20.27 13.25
N PRO A 33 13.14 -19.17 14.02
CA PRO A 33 11.95 -19.08 14.86
C PRO A 33 10.64 -19.34 14.08
N VAL A 34 9.73 -20.12 14.68
CA VAL A 34 8.48 -20.57 14.04
C VAL A 34 7.57 -19.40 13.61
N GLU A 35 7.61 -18.29 14.35
CA GLU A 35 6.82 -17.08 14.12
C GLU A 35 7.20 -16.34 12.82
N ILE A 36 8.37 -16.70 12.25
CA ILE A 36 8.86 -16.10 11.01
C ILE A 36 8.19 -16.72 9.79
N PHE A 37 7.65 -17.94 9.92
CA PHE A 37 7.03 -18.63 8.80
C PHE A 37 5.55 -18.25 8.65
N LYS A 38 5.15 -17.94 7.43
CA LYS A 38 3.75 -17.91 6.99
C LYS A 38 3.52 -18.99 5.96
N ILE A 39 2.39 -19.67 6.08
CA ILE A 39 1.94 -20.67 5.11
C ILE A 39 0.78 -20.06 4.35
N LEU A 40 0.87 -20.04 3.03
CA LEU A 40 -0.14 -19.45 2.14
C LEU A 40 -0.75 -20.54 1.24
N SER A 41 -2.04 -20.41 0.98
CA SER A 41 -2.78 -21.10 -0.08
C SER A 41 -3.24 -20.09 -1.15
N GLU A 42 -3.92 -20.54 -2.18
CA GLU A 42 -4.58 -19.66 -3.17
C GLU A 42 -5.60 -18.71 -2.51
N GLU A 43 -6.19 -19.12 -1.39
CA GLU A 43 -7.18 -18.33 -0.65
C GLU A 43 -6.54 -17.34 0.35
N GLY A 44 -5.22 -17.39 0.54
CA GLY A 44 -4.49 -16.53 1.46
C GLY A 44 -3.70 -17.25 2.54
N GLU A 45 -3.42 -16.56 3.65
CA GLU A 45 -2.65 -17.10 4.78
C GLU A 45 -3.45 -18.21 5.50
N ILE A 46 -2.80 -19.37 5.67
CA ILE A 46 -3.38 -20.51 6.40
C ILE A 46 -3.15 -20.31 7.90
N PRO A 47 -4.23 -20.33 8.72
CA PRO A 47 -4.10 -20.30 10.17
C PRO A 47 -3.27 -21.45 10.71
N ASP A 48 -2.56 -21.25 11.82
CA ASP A 48 -1.66 -22.23 12.43
C ASP A 48 -2.35 -23.54 12.82
N GLU A 49 -3.63 -23.47 13.23
CA GLU A 49 -4.44 -24.63 13.63
C GLU A 49 -5.10 -25.35 12.45
N ALA A 50 -5.03 -24.76 11.26
CA ALA A 50 -5.67 -25.34 10.08
C ALA A 50 -5.02 -26.69 9.71
N LEU A 51 -5.86 -27.63 9.34
CA LEU A 51 -5.42 -28.90 8.79
C LEU A 51 -4.85 -28.67 7.38
N LEU A 52 -3.63 -29.13 7.18
CA LEU A 52 -3.03 -29.14 5.84
C LEU A 52 -3.69 -30.26 5.03
N SER A 53 -4.36 -29.87 3.93
CA SER A 53 -4.81 -30.84 2.92
C SER A 53 -3.60 -31.48 2.23
N GLU A 54 -3.82 -32.48 1.38
CA GLU A 54 -2.73 -33.05 0.54
C GLU A 54 -2.29 -32.10 -0.56
N GLU A 55 -2.96 -30.99 -0.66
CA GLU A 55 -2.85 -29.91 -1.60
C GLU A 55 -1.77 -28.93 -1.19
N VAL A 56 -1.18 -28.28 -2.15
CA VAL A 56 0.07 -27.50 -2.02
C VAL A 56 -0.10 -26.14 -1.38
N VAL A 57 0.84 -25.81 -0.54
CA VAL A 57 0.92 -24.59 0.25
C VAL A 57 2.32 -23.97 0.10
N TYR A 58 2.43 -22.65 0.06
CA TYR A 58 3.73 -21.97 0.08
C TYR A 58 4.05 -21.46 1.47
N CYS A 59 5.31 -21.65 1.88
CA CYS A 59 5.84 -21.11 3.13
C CYS A 59 6.73 -19.89 2.82
N ILE A 60 6.41 -18.74 3.40
CA ILE A 60 7.14 -17.50 3.20
C ILE A 60 7.95 -17.17 4.45
N PHE A 61 9.25 -16.93 4.27
CA PHE A 61 10.12 -16.40 5.32
C PHE A 61 9.99 -14.88 5.36
N LEU A 62 9.57 -14.32 6.50
CA LEU A 62 9.24 -12.89 6.63
C LEU A 62 10.39 -12.00 7.10
N ARG A 63 11.55 -12.55 7.46
CA ARG A 63 12.66 -11.77 8.02
C ARG A 63 13.68 -11.36 6.96
N GLU A 64 14.18 -10.11 7.06
CA GLU A 64 15.34 -9.66 6.28
C GLU A 64 16.50 -10.65 6.37
N GLY A 65 17.00 -11.07 5.19
CA GLY A 65 18.12 -12.01 5.10
C GLY A 65 17.74 -13.50 4.96
N LEU A 66 16.49 -13.86 5.18
CA LEU A 66 16.02 -15.26 4.96
C LEU A 66 15.38 -15.35 3.57
N ARG A 67 16.00 -16.13 2.67
CA ARG A 67 15.74 -16.10 1.22
C ARG A 67 15.25 -17.40 0.64
N GLU A 68 14.75 -18.32 1.43
CA GLU A 68 14.17 -19.55 0.92
C GLU A 68 12.64 -19.45 0.94
N TRP A 69 12.05 -19.52 -0.24
CA TRP A 69 10.65 -19.75 -0.45
C TRP A 69 10.45 -21.28 -0.46
N VAL A 70 9.60 -21.78 0.42
CA VAL A 70 9.31 -23.20 0.50
C VAL A 70 7.93 -23.46 -0.09
N ARG A 71 7.87 -24.31 -1.12
CA ARG A 71 6.65 -24.74 -1.80
C ARG A 71 6.19 -26.08 -1.20
N LEU A 72 4.95 -26.11 -0.71
CA LEU A 72 4.25 -27.36 -0.38
C LEU A 72 3.47 -27.80 -1.63
N GLU A 73 3.67 -29.05 -2.11
CA GLU A 73 3.18 -29.48 -3.43
C GLU A 73 1.64 -29.39 -3.59
N GLY A 74 1.11 -28.76 -4.63
CA GLY A 74 -0.17 -28.83 -5.37
C GLY A 74 -0.98 -27.55 -5.60
N TYR A 75 -0.76 -26.33 -5.06
CA TYR A 75 -1.83 -25.32 -5.13
C TYR A 75 -1.57 -23.92 -5.62
N ILE A 76 -0.41 -23.38 -5.71
CA ILE A 76 -0.25 -22.11 -6.43
C ILE A 76 0.33 -22.41 -7.80
N GLN A 77 -0.38 -22.02 -8.83
CA GLN A 77 0.15 -22.03 -10.17
C GLN A 77 1.46 -21.23 -10.17
N GLU A 78 2.49 -21.78 -10.77
CA GLU A 78 3.84 -21.18 -10.77
C GLU A 78 3.80 -19.74 -11.28
N ASP A 79 2.91 -19.44 -12.23
CA ASP A 79 2.70 -18.09 -12.78
C ASP A 79 2.20 -17.09 -11.74
N VAL A 80 1.30 -17.49 -10.84
CA VAL A 80 0.78 -16.61 -9.76
C VAL A 80 1.88 -16.26 -8.78
N LEU A 81 2.76 -17.23 -8.46
CA LEU A 81 3.89 -16.98 -7.57
C LEU A 81 4.85 -15.94 -8.16
N TRP A 82 5.26 -16.12 -9.42
CA TRP A 82 6.19 -15.20 -10.07
C TRP A 82 5.58 -13.83 -10.32
N TYR A 83 4.25 -13.74 -10.49
CA TYR A 83 3.51 -12.49 -10.51
C TYR A 83 3.71 -11.71 -9.18
N ILE A 84 3.46 -12.35 -8.03
CA ILE A 84 3.61 -11.74 -6.71
C ILE A 84 5.07 -11.41 -6.40
N LEU A 85 5.99 -12.32 -6.71
CA LEU A 85 7.41 -12.13 -6.47
C LEU A 85 7.98 -10.96 -7.27
N SER A 86 7.53 -10.76 -8.49
CA SER A 86 8.03 -9.69 -9.36
C SER A 86 7.69 -8.29 -8.83
N ASP A 87 6.58 -8.14 -8.10
CA ASP A 87 6.21 -6.88 -7.42
C ASP A 87 6.90 -6.72 -6.06
N ASN A 88 7.48 -7.79 -5.50
CA ASN A 88 8.07 -7.77 -4.15
C ASN A 88 9.50 -7.21 -4.17
N PRO A 89 9.77 -6.05 -3.50
CA PRO A 89 11.11 -5.45 -3.44
C PRO A 89 12.17 -6.36 -2.79
N SER A 90 11.77 -7.27 -1.92
CA SER A 90 12.68 -8.18 -1.23
C SER A 90 13.07 -9.40 -2.05
N ALA A 91 12.38 -9.66 -3.17
CA ALA A 91 12.61 -10.84 -4.01
C ALA A 91 13.66 -10.66 -5.11
N ILE A 92 14.31 -9.50 -5.22
CA ILE A 92 15.16 -9.11 -6.36
C ILE A 92 16.23 -10.15 -6.66
N ARG A 93 16.96 -10.64 -5.65
CA ARG A 93 18.01 -11.67 -5.88
C ARG A 93 17.48 -12.99 -6.41
N LEU A 94 16.24 -13.34 -6.06
CA LEU A 94 15.59 -14.53 -6.59
C LEU A 94 15.21 -14.32 -8.05
N LEU A 95 14.70 -13.13 -8.38
CA LEU A 95 14.33 -12.74 -9.74
C LEU A 95 15.57 -12.68 -10.66
N GLU A 96 16.69 -12.17 -10.18
CA GLU A 96 18.00 -12.18 -10.90
C GLU A 96 18.44 -13.59 -11.32
N GLN A 97 18.15 -14.58 -10.49
CA GLN A 97 18.52 -15.97 -10.73
C GLN A 97 17.51 -16.73 -11.62
N ASN A 98 16.33 -16.14 -11.91
CA ASN A 98 15.23 -16.78 -12.60
C ASN A 98 14.56 -15.82 -13.60
N LEU A 99 15.34 -15.17 -14.44
CA LEU A 99 14.85 -14.14 -15.38
C LEU A 99 13.82 -14.66 -16.40
N ASP A 100 13.81 -15.96 -16.68
CA ASP A 100 12.85 -16.65 -17.52
C ASP A 100 11.46 -16.74 -16.90
N LYS A 101 11.36 -16.61 -15.58
CA LYS A 101 10.10 -16.69 -14.81
C LYS A 101 9.56 -15.32 -14.36
N VAL A 102 10.32 -14.26 -14.56
CA VAL A 102 9.94 -12.90 -14.15
C VAL A 102 8.69 -12.44 -14.88
N ASN A 103 7.69 -11.98 -14.11
CA ASN A 103 6.60 -11.20 -14.66
C ASN A 103 7.06 -9.74 -14.86
N TRP A 104 7.47 -9.41 -16.06
CA TRP A 104 8.03 -8.10 -16.41
C TRP A 104 7.03 -6.96 -16.30
N ILE A 105 5.71 -7.24 -16.38
CA ILE A 105 4.66 -6.23 -16.17
C ILE A 105 4.66 -5.78 -14.71
N GLU A 106 4.66 -6.71 -13.76
CA GLU A 106 4.71 -6.39 -12.33
C GLU A 106 6.07 -5.82 -11.93
N LEU A 107 7.17 -6.42 -12.43
CA LEU A 107 8.52 -5.92 -12.16
C LEU A 107 8.69 -4.45 -12.56
N SER A 108 8.00 -3.97 -13.59
CA SER A 108 8.08 -2.58 -14.06
C SER A 108 7.69 -1.56 -12.98
N PHE A 109 6.85 -1.94 -12.02
CA PHE A 109 6.46 -1.08 -10.89
C PHE A 109 7.40 -1.21 -9.68
N ASN A 110 8.21 -2.27 -9.61
CA ASN A 110 9.12 -2.54 -8.50
C ASN A 110 10.33 -1.61 -8.53
N SER A 111 10.37 -0.64 -7.62
CA SER A 111 11.45 0.37 -7.55
C SER A 111 12.82 -0.23 -7.22
N SER A 112 12.89 -1.40 -6.60
CA SER A 112 14.16 -2.08 -6.30
C SER A 112 14.75 -2.84 -7.49
N ALA A 113 13.96 -3.01 -8.58
CA ALA A 113 14.33 -3.79 -9.75
C ALA A 113 14.89 -2.94 -10.92
N ILE A 114 15.19 -1.67 -10.72
CA ILE A 114 15.57 -0.75 -11.81
C ILE A 114 16.70 -1.29 -12.66
N HIS A 115 17.74 -1.86 -12.06
CA HIS A 115 18.88 -2.43 -12.79
C HIS A 115 18.50 -3.62 -13.70
N LEU A 116 17.47 -4.42 -13.32
CA LEU A 116 16.92 -5.48 -14.19
C LEU A 116 16.10 -4.89 -15.34
N ILE A 117 15.33 -3.85 -15.03
CA ILE A 117 14.49 -3.14 -15.99
C ILE A 117 15.37 -2.50 -17.08
N GLU A 118 16.46 -1.83 -16.70
CA GLU A 118 17.42 -1.20 -17.63
C GLU A 118 18.01 -2.17 -18.65
N GLN A 119 18.24 -3.42 -18.23
CA GLN A 119 18.80 -4.47 -19.09
C GLN A 119 17.75 -5.16 -19.98
N ASN A 120 16.45 -4.91 -19.76
CA ASN A 120 15.35 -5.64 -20.42
C ASN A 120 14.21 -4.71 -20.87
N LEU A 121 14.52 -3.58 -21.46
CA LEU A 121 13.56 -2.54 -21.88
C LEU A 121 12.56 -2.98 -22.95
N ASP A 122 12.81 -4.11 -23.60
CA ASP A 122 11.92 -4.75 -24.57
C ASP A 122 10.80 -5.58 -23.93
N LYS A 123 10.96 -5.98 -22.65
CA LYS A 123 10.01 -6.85 -21.95
C LYS A 123 9.07 -6.10 -21.00
N ILE A 124 9.39 -4.88 -20.63
CA ILE A 124 8.71 -4.12 -19.57
C ILE A 124 7.38 -3.51 -20.02
N SER A 125 6.55 -3.17 -19.02
CA SER A 125 5.36 -2.35 -19.22
C SER A 125 5.68 -0.87 -18.99
N TRP A 126 5.77 -0.07 -20.03
CA TRP A 126 5.96 1.39 -19.93
C TRP A 126 4.82 2.09 -19.20
N PHE A 127 3.60 1.54 -19.26
CA PHE A 127 2.46 2.01 -18.49
C PHE A 127 2.69 1.89 -16.98
N ARG A 128 3.20 0.73 -16.53
CA ARG A 128 3.56 0.49 -15.11
C ARG A 128 4.80 1.28 -14.72
N LEU A 129 5.82 1.30 -15.57
CA LEU A 129 7.07 2.02 -15.34
C LEU A 129 6.84 3.52 -15.14
N SER A 130 5.89 4.11 -15.84
CA SER A 130 5.53 5.55 -15.69
C SER A 130 4.97 5.91 -14.30
N ARG A 131 4.66 4.92 -13.48
CA ARG A 131 4.25 5.08 -12.07
C ARG A 131 5.34 4.68 -11.08
N ASN A 132 6.51 4.27 -11.56
CA ASN A 132 7.64 3.90 -10.72
C ASN A 132 8.54 5.13 -10.46
N PRO A 133 8.61 5.65 -9.21
CA PRO A 133 9.39 6.84 -8.91
C PRO A 133 10.90 6.68 -9.12
N ALA A 134 11.42 5.46 -9.12
CA ALA A 134 12.82 5.18 -9.36
C ALA A 134 13.21 5.18 -10.85
N ALA A 135 12.19 5.16 -11.76
CA ALA A 135 12.42 5.02 -13.21
C ALA A 135 12.47 6.36 -13.99
N ILE A 136 12.49 7.51 -13.31
CA ILE A 136 12.37 8.83 -13.97
C ILE A 136 13.44 9.01 -15.05
N HIS A 137 14.69 8.63 -14.81
CA HIS A 137 15.78 8.74 -15.77
C HIS A 137 15.57 7.89 -17.04
N LEU A 138 14.88 6.72 -16.93
CA LEU A 138 14.51 5.91 -18.09
C LEU A 138 13.38 6.55 -18.90
N LEU A 139 12.44 7.18 -18.21
CA LEU A 139 11.32 7.90 -18.83
C LEU A 139 11.81 9.16 -19.56
N GLU A 140 12.78 9.90 -19.01
CA GLU A 140 13.43 11.04 -19.65
C GLU A 140 14.08 10.66 -20.99
N GLN A 141 14.67 9.47 -21.05
CA GLN A 141 15.29 8.95 -22.28
C GLN A 141 14.29 8.37 -23.28
N ASN A 142 13.04 8.11 -22.87
CA ASN A 142 12.04 7.40 -23.67
C ASN A 142 10.68 8.11 -23.69
N LEU A 143 10.63 9.42 -23.88
CA LEU A 143 9.44 10.27 -23.78
C LEU A 143 8.24 9.79 -24.60
N ALA A 144 8.49 9.15 -25.75
CA ALA A 144 7.43 8.62 -26.62
C ALA A 144 6.68 7.43 -25.99
N LYS A 145 7.25 6.77 -24.99
CA LYS A 145 6.67 5.60 -24.29
C LYS A 145 6.03 5.94 -22.96
N VAL A 146 6.17 7.19 -22.50
CA VAL A 146 5.67 7.65 -21.20
C VAL A 146 4.15 7.65 -21.16
N ASN A 147 3.58 7.03 -20.14
CA ASN A 147 2.19 7.25 -19.74
C ASN A 147 2.12 8.52 -18.87
N TRP A 148 1.81 9.64 -19.47
CA TRP A 148 1.80 10.95 -18.82
C TRP A 148 0.77 11.06 -17.71
N SER A 149 -0.37 10.36 -17.81
CA SER A 149 -1.38 10.32 -16.75
C SER A 149 -0.82 9.66 -15.47
N GLY A 150 -0.16 8.51 -15.61
CA GLY A 150 0.52 7.86 -14.48
C GLY A 150 1.63 8.72 -13.89
N LEU A 151 2.47 9.31 -14.75
CA LEU A 151 3.61 10.13 -14.36
C LEU A 151 3.18 11.41 -13.61
N SER A 152 2.06 12.03 -14.00
CA SER A 152 1.59 13.30 -13.41
C SER A 152 1.29 13.19 -11.91
N SER A 153 1.02 11.99 -11.39
CA SER A 153 0.80 11.76 -9.95
C SER A 153 2.10 11.55 -9.14
N ILE A 154 3.26 11.43 -9.80
CA ILE A 154 4.53 11.07 -9.14
C ILE A 154 5.29 12.34 -8.71
N PRO A 155 5.51 12.56 -7.39
CA PRO A 155 6.19 13.78 -6.91
C PRO A 155 7.61 13.94 -7.45
N THR A 156 8.37 12.85 -7.58
CA THR A 156 9.74 12.90 -8.10
C THR A 156 9.83 13.23 -9.59
N ALA A 157 8.71 13.15 -10.33
CA ALA A 157 8.65 13.46 -11.76
C ALA A 157 8.46 14.95 -12.07
N ILE A 158 8.34 15.81 -11.07
CA ILE A 158 7.92 17.21 -11.24
C ILE A 158 8.76 17.95 -12.29
N ARG A 159 10.08 17.77 -12.29
CA ARG A 159 10.99 18.38 -13.24
C ARG A 159 10.72 17.93 -14.69
N LEU A 160 10.42 16.65 -14.90
CA LEU A 160 10.09 16.12 -16.22
C LEU A 160 8.73 16.65 -16.70
N LEU A 161 7.77 16.81 -15.78
CA LEU A 161 6.45 17.38 -16.05
C LEU A 161 6.55 18.88 -16.43
N GLU A 162 7.38 19.66 -15.74
CA GLU A 162 7.65 21.07 -16.06
C GLU A 162 8.17 21.26 -17.50
N GLN A 163 8.98 20.34 -17.96
CA GLN A 163 9.55 20.36 -19.32
C GLN A 163 8.56 19.92 -20.40
N ASN A 164 7.41 19.33 -20.02
CA ASN A 164 6.44 18.73 -20.94
C ASN A 164 4.99 19.08 -20.56
N LEU A 165 4.71 20.35 -20.26
CA LEU A 165 3.41 20.83 -19.77
C LEU A 165 2.24 20.58 -20.75
N ASP A 166 2.54 20.39 -22.03
CA ASP A 166 1.58 20.02 -23.07
C ASP A 166 1.05 18.60 -22.94
N LYS A 167 1.77 17.72 -22.21
CA LYS A 167 1.46 16.31 -22.02
C LYS A 167 0.92 15.98 -20.64
N VAL A 168 0.97 16.94 -19.71
CA VAL A 168 0.56 16.75 -18.32
C VAL A 168 -0.93 16.42 -18.22
N ASP A 169 -1.25 15.39 -17.46
CA ASP A 169 -2.61 15.13 -17.00
C ASP A 169 -2.89 15.98 -15.74
N TRP A 170 -3.58 17.08 -15.91
CA TRP A 170 -3.86 18.06 -14.86
C TRP A 170 -4.75 17.50 -13.75
N ASN A 171 -5.61 16.52 -14.06
CA ASN A 171 -6.43 15.83 -13.07
C ASN A 171 -5.53 15.07 -12.08
N HIS A 172 -4.59 14.25 -12.58
CA HIS A 172 -3.63 13.54 -11.76
C HIS A 172 -2.63 14.49 -11.09
N LEU A 173 -2.19 15.53 -11.78
CA LEU A 173 -1.28 16.55 -11.24
C LEU A 173 -1.89 17.27 -10.03
N SER A 174 -3.20 17.52 -10.02
CA SER A 174 -3.89 18.21 -8.91
C SER A 174 -3.75 17.48 -7.58
N SER A 175 -3.55 16.16 -7.60
CA SER A 175 -3.27 15.36 -6.39
C SER A 175 -1.78 15.23 -6.05
N ASN A 176 -0.88 15.72 -6.92
CA ASN A 176 0.57 15.63 -6.71
C ASN A 176 1.07 16.72 -5.73
N PRO A 177 1.59 16.36 -4.55
CA PRO A 177 2.00 17.35 -3.54
C PRO A 177 3.20 18.22 -3.96
N ALA A 178 4.01 17.78 -4.93
CA ALA A 178 5.15 18.54 -5.45
C ALA A 178 4.75 19.56 -6.52
N ALA A 179 3.50 19.51 -7.04
CA ALA A 179 3.08 20.27 -8.20
C ALA A 179 2.39 21.62 -7.89
N ILE A 180 2.35 22.05 -6.63
CA ILE A 180 1.55 23.22 -6.20
C ILE A 180 1.90 24.48 -7.01
N HIS A 181 3.17 24.75 -7.21
CA HIS A 181 3.63 25.91 -7.99
C HIS A 181 3.16 25.90 -9.47
N LEU A 182 3.02 24.70 -10.09
CA LEU A 182 2.46 24.56 -11.43
C LEU A 182 0.95 24.79 -11.43
N LEU A 183 0.26 24.33 -10.40
CA LEU A 183 -1.19 24.50 -10.24
C LEU A 183 -1.55 25.96 -9.97
N GLU A 184 -0.75 26.68 -9.18
CA GLU A 184 -0.91 28.12 -8.95
C GLU A 184 -0.82 28.93 -10.24
N GLN A 185 0.06 28.55 -11.16
CA GLN A 185 0.24 29.20 -12.46
C GLN A 185 -0.81 28.79 -13.51
N ASN A 186 -1.58 27.70 -13.28
CA ASN A 186 -2.52 27.12 -14.24
C ASN A 186 -3.86 26.77 -13.56
N GLN A 187 -4.43 27.73 -12.83
CA GLN A 187 -5.63 27.49 -12.00
C GLN A 187 -6.87 27.10 -12.81
N ASP A 188 -6.92 27.42 -14.09
CA ASP A 188 -7.97 27.02 -15.04
C ASP A 188 -7.96 25.53 -15.37
N LYS A 189 -6.86 24.83 -15.09
CA LYS A 189 -6.67 23.40 -15.37
C LYS A 189 -6.82 22.50 -14.12
N ILE A 190 -7.01 23.10 -12.95
CA ILE A 190 -7.09 22.37 -11.68
C ILE A 190 -8.35 21.52 -11.60
N ASP A 191 -8.18 20.24 -11.24
CA ASP A 191 -9.25 19.42 -10.67
C ASP A 191 -9.36 19.74 -9.18
N TRP A 192 -10.32 20.57 -8.79
CA TRP A 192 -10.52 21.02 -7.41
C TRP A 192 -10.93 19.90 -6.46
N VAL A 193 -11.58 18.84 -6.97
CA VAL A 193 -11.91 17.63 -6.17
C VAL A 193 -10.64 16.93 -5.76
N LYS A 194 -9.73 16.70 -6.70
CA LYS A 194 -8.41 16.09 -6.43
C LYS A 194 -7.53 16.99 -5.57
N LEU A 195 -7.53 18.31 -5.86
CA LEU A 195 -6.77 19.28 -5.08
C LEU A 195 -7.20 19.29 -3.61
N SER A 196 -8.50 19.16 -3.33
CA SER A 196 -9.03 19.15 -1.96
C SER A 196 -8.48 17.97 -1.12
N THR A 197 -8.02 16.88 -1.76
CA THR A 197 -7.32 15.79 -1.07
C THR A 197 -5.83 16.02 -0.88
N ASN A 198 -5.24 17.00 -1.58
CA ASN A 198 -3.80 17.24 -1.58
C ASN A 198 -3.36 18.00 -0.31
N PRO A 199 -2.57 17.39 0.60
CA PRO A 199 -2.20 18.04 1.85
C PRO A 199 -1.28 19.27 1.67
N SER A 200 -0.59 19.38 0.53
CA SER A 200 0.28 20.54 0.22
C SER A 200 -0.49 21.72 -0.38
N ALA A 201 -1.78 21.55 -0.74
CA ALA A 201 -2.56 22.54 -1.46
C ALA A 201 -3.36 23.48 -0.55
N ILE A 202 -3.20 23.44 0.76
CA ILE A 202 -4.07 24.13 1.72
C ILE A 202 -4.12 25.64 1.43
N HIS A 203 -2.98 26.27 1.20
CA HIS A 203 -2.94 27.70 0.89
C HIS A 203 -3.72 28.07 -0.39
N LEU A 204 -3.63 27.24 -1.44
CA LEU A 204 -4.38 27.45 -2.68
C LEU A 204 -5.89 27.25 -2.48
N LEU A 205 -6.28 26.31 -1.63
CA LEU A 205 -7.69 26.08 -1.26
C LEU A 205 -8.25 27.23 -0.42
N GLU A 206 -7.47 27.80 0.51
CA GLU A 206 -7.84 28.98 1.29
C GLU A 206 -8.17 30.20 0.41
N GLN A 207 -7.43 30.37 -0.67
CA GLN A 207 -7.64 31.45 -1.62
C GLN A 207 -8.85 31.24 -2.56
N ASN A 208 -9.42 30.01 -2.61
CA ASN A 208 -10.44 29.60 -3.55
C ASN A 208 -11.56 28.78 -2.87
N LEU A 209 -12.08 29.27 -1.74
CA LEU A 209 -13.07 28.54 -0.92
C LEU A 209 -14.38 28.20 -1.66
N ASP A 210 -14.69 28.91 -2.71
CA ASP A 210 -15.84 28.67 -3.59
C ASP A 210 -15.66 27.43 -4.49
N LYS A 211 -14.40 26.99 -4.70
CA LYS A 211 -14.05 25.83 -5.53
C LYS A 211 -13.73 24.58 -4.72
N VAL A 212 -13.62 24.70 -3.38
CA VAL A 212 -13.28 23.60 -2.50
C VAL A 212 -14.34 22.51 -2.54
N ASP A 213 -13.93 21.27 -2.76
CA ASP A 213 -14.77 20.10 -2.47
C ASP A 213 -14.65 19.72 -0.99
N TRP A 214 -15.60 20.19 -0.19
CA TRP A 214 -15.62 20.01 1.26
C TRP A 214 -15.73 18.56 1.69
N ASN A 215 -16.37 17.72 0.84
CA ASN A 215 -16.47 16.29 1.08
C ASN A 215 -15.10 15.64 1.06
N HIS A 216 -14.27 15.91 0.03
CA HIS A 216 -12.90 15.42 -0.06
C HIS A 216 -11.96 16.10 0.94
N LEU A 217 -12.14 17.40 1.19
CA LEU A 217 -11.35 18.15 2.17
C LEU A 217 -11.51 17.58 3.59
N SER A 218 -12.70 17.06 3.94
CA SER A 218 -12.96 16.46 5.25
C SER A 218 -12.05 15.24 5.55
N SER A 219 -11.51 14.59 4.53
CA SER A 219 -10.53 13.51 4.68
C SER A 219 -9.07 13.98 4.67
N ASN A 220 -8.80 15.26 4.39
CA ASN A 220 -7.44 15.79 4.29
C ASN A 220 -6.91 16.16 5.70
N PRO A 221 -5.87 15.48 6.23
CA PRO A 221 -5.39 15.73 7.59
C PRO A 221 -4.72 17.10 7.77
N ALA A 222 -4.28 17.75 6.69
CA ALA A 222 -3.69 19.08 6.74
C ALA A 222 -4.73 20.22 6.77
N ALA A 223 -6.01 19.92 6.48
CA ALA A 223 -7.06 20.92 6.30
C ALA A 223 -7.86 21.23 7.57
N ILE A 224 -7.44 20.75 8.75
CA ILE A 224 -8.26 20.80 9.97
C ILE A 224 -8.68 22.24 10.32
N HIS A 225 -7.79 23.22 10.21
CA HIS A 225 -8.10 24.62 10.52
C HIS A 225 -9.16 25.23 9.55
N LEU A 226 -9.17 24.82 8.27
CA LEU A 226 -10.23 25.21 7.33
C LEU A 226 -11.58 24.60 7.70
N LEU A 227 -11.56 23.33 8.13
CA LEU A 227 -12.76 22.63 8.56
C LEU A 227 -13.33 23.20 9.87
N GLU A 228 -12.47 23.60 10.82
CA GLU A 228 -12.87 24.28 12.05
C GLU A 228 -13.62 25.61 11.78
N GLN A 229 -13.24 26.32 10.72
CA GLN A 229 -13.89 27.56 10.31
C GLN A 229 -15.16 27.38 9.49
N ASN A 230 -15.46 26.14 9.02
CA ASN A 230 -16.57 25.82 8.11
C ASN A 230 -17.31 24.54 8.53
N LEU A 231 -17.72 24.47 9.79
CA LEU A 231 -18.35 23.27 10.39
C LEU A 231 -19.62 22.80 9.67
N ASP A 232 -20.32 23.69 9.01
CA ASP A 232 -21.55 23.44 8.24
C ASP A 232 -21.29 22.70 6.92
N LYS A 233 -20.04 22.72 6.44
CA LYS A 233 -19.62 22.09 5.18
C LYS A 233 -18.96 20.74 5.34
N ILE A 234 -18.71 20.30 6.59
CA ILE A 234 -17.99 19.07 6.89
C ILE A 234 -18.80 17.82 6.55
N ASP A 235 -18.17 16.89 5.82
CA ASP A 235 -18.59 15.50 5.79
C ASP A 235 -18.09 14.77 7.04
N TRP A 236 -18.96 14.64 8.05
CA TRP A 236 -18.64 14.04 9.34
C TRP A 236 -18.29 12.55 9.25
N VAL A 237 -18.75 11.83 8.22
CA VAL A 237 -18.35 10.42 7.98
C VAL A 237 -16.89 10.36 7.59
N LYS A 238 -16.47 11.20 6.65
CA LYS A 238 -15.06 11.29 6.23
C LYS A 238 -14.16 11.84 7.33
N LEU A 239 -14.63 12.89 8.03
CA LEU A 239 -13.89 13.46 9.15
C LEU A 239 -13.66 12.43 10.26
N SER A 240 -14.63 11.57 10.56
CA SER A 240 -14.48 10.51 11.57
C SER A 240 -13.35 9.51 11.25
N ARG A 241 -12.97 9.39 9.98
CA ARG A 241 -11.82 8.57 9.56
C ARG A 241 -10.51 9.33 9.57
N ASN A 242 -10.55 10.68 9.56
CA ASN A 242 -9.37 11.52 9.47
C ASN A 242 -8.56 11.50 10.79
N PRO A 243 -7.31 10.98 10.81
CA PRO A 243 -6.53 10.89 12.05
C PRO A 243 -6.10 12.27 12.59
N GLY A 244 -6.03 13.30 11.75
CA GLY A 244 -5.71 14.67 12.16
C GLY A 244 -6.86 15.38 12.85
N ALA A 245 -8.11 14.86 12.74
CA ALA A 245 -9.31 15.56 13.15
C ALA A 245 -9.76 15.25 14.60
N ILE A 246 -9.01 14.48 15.36
CA ILE A 246 -9.46 13.95 16.68
C ILE A 246 -9.93 15.05 17.63
N ARG A 247 -9.22 16.18 17.69
CA ARG A 247 -9.61 17.33 18.52
C ARG A 247 -10.92 17.96 18.07
N LEU A 248 -11.11 18.13 16.75
CA LEU A 248 -12.34 18.66 16.18
C LEU A 248 -13.54 17.71 16.41
N ILE A 249 -13.30 16.41 16.32
CA ILE A 249 -14.27 15.34 16.61
C ILE A 249 -14.67 15.39 18.09
N GLU A 250 -13.72 15.53 19.02
CA GLU A 250 -13.98 15.62 20.46
C GLU A 250 -14.89 16.79 20.82
N GLN A 251 -14.78 17.90 20.10
CA GLN A 251 -15.63 19.08 20.29
C GLN A 251 -17.04 18.96 19.68
N ASN A 252 -17.31 17.93 18.87
CA ASN A 252 -18.55 17.77 18.10
C ASN A 252 -19.05 16.31 18.13
N LEU A 253 -19.09 15.68 19.30
CA LEU A 253 -19.44 14.27 19.47
C LEU A 253 -20.87 13.90 19.01
N ASP A 254 -21.76 14.88 18.92
CA ASP A 254 -23.13 14.73 18.40
C ASP A 254 -23.20 14.49 16.90
N LYS A 255 -22.16 14.88 16.15
CA LYS A 255 -22.09 14.77 14.68
C LYS A 255 -21.26 13.58 14.19
N VAL A 256 -20.56 12.91 15.09
CA VAL A 256 -19.60 11.86 14.76
C VAL A 256 -20.24 10.60 14.22
N ASN A 257 -19.65 10.02 13.20
CA ASN A 257 -20.00 8.67 12.77
C ASN A 257 -19.20 7.63 13.58
N TRP A 258 -19.80 7.10 14.63
CA TRP A 258 -19.16 6.15 15.56
C TRP A 258 -18.76 4.82 14.91
N VAL A 259 -19.47 4.39 13.85
CA VAL A 259 -19.11 3.18 13.08
C VAL A 259 -17.74 3.38 12.43
N VAL A 260 -17.53 4.54 11.81
CA VAL A 260 -16.27 4.89 11.15
C VAL A 260 -15.20 5.22 12.17
N LEU A 261 -15.54 5.99 13.22
CA LEU A 261 -14.58 6.37 14.27
C LEU A 261 -14.01 5.15 14.98
N SER A 262 -14.81 4.09 15.19
CA SER A 262 -14.32 2.84 15.80
C SER A 262 -13.18 2.17 15.03
N THR A 263 -13.03 2.48 13.73
CA THR A 263 -11.89 1.98 12.91
C THR A 263 -10.70 2.94 12.86
N ASN A 264 -10.81 4.16 13.42
CA ASN A 264 -9.76 5.16 13.36
C ASN A 264 -8.70 4.91 14.46
N PRO A 265 -7.45 4.58 14.13
CA PRO A 265 -6.41 4.29 15.13
C PRO A 265 -6.10 5.46 16.06
N ALA A 266 -6.24 6.69 15.57
CA ALA A 266 -5.98 7.89 16.38
C ALA A 266 -7.09 8.18 17.41
N ALA A 267 -8.26 7.52 17.29
CA ALA A 267 -9.43 7.80 18.12
C ALA A 267 -9.53 6.96 19.40
N ILE A 268 -8.57 6.07 19.70
CA ILE A 268 -8.67 5.11 20.82
C ILE A 268 -9.06 5.81 22.13
N TYR A 269 -8.41 6.92 22.46
CA TYR A 269 -8.73 7.68 23.66
C TYR A 269 -10.19 8.19 23.72
N LEU A 270 -10.75 8.65 22.57
CA LEU A 270 -12.15 9.06 22.49
C LEU A 270 -13.11 7.86 22.64
N LEU A 271 -12.75 6.73 22.05
CA LEU A 271 -13.53 5.50 22.13
C LEU A 271 -13.59 4.97 23.57
N GLU A 272 -12.48 5.01 24.30
CA GLU A 272 -12.42 4.63 25.71
C GLU A 272 -13.31 5.50 26.62
N LYS A 273 -13.42 6.78 26.30
CA LYS A 273 -14.30 7.71 27.04
C LYS A 273 -15.79 7.57 26.70
N ASN A 274 -16.12 6.88 25.60
CA ASN A 274 -17.48 6.77 25.06
C ASN A 274 -17.83 5.32 24.70
N LEU A 275 -17.60 4.38 25.63
CA LEU A 275 -17.78 2.94 25.41
C LEU A 275 -19.20 2.55 24.99
N ASP A 276 -20.21 3.31 25.38
CA ASP A 276 -21.61 3.16 25.01
C ASP A 276 -21.88 3.41 23.54
N LYS A 277 -20.99 4.15 22.86
CA LYS A 277 -21.08 4.49 21.42
C LYS A 277 -20.16 3.66 20.53
N VAL A 278 -19.26 2.88 21.11
CA VAL A 278 -18.31 2.06 20.38
C VAL A 278 -19.01 0.97 19.58
N VAL A 279 -18.70 0.86 18.30
CA VAL A 279 -19.16 -0.25 17.46
C VAL A 279 -18.11 -1.35 17.51
N TRP A 280 -18.25 -2.26 18.46
CA TRP A 280 -17.27 -3.30 18.82
C TRP A 280 -16.80 -4.14 17.63
N VAL A 281 -17.72 -4.57 16.73
CA VAL A 281 -17.38 -5.34 15.53
C VAL A 281 -16.45 -4.57 14.59
N LYS A 282 -16.50 -3.23 14.61
CA LYS A 282 -15.58 -2.36 13.85
C LYS A 282 -14.28 -2.11 14.60
N LEU A 283 -14.32 -2.01 15.91
CA LEU A 283 -13.15 -1.82 16.74
C LEU A 283 -12.15 -2.98 16.58
N TYR A 284 -12.60 -4.22 16.40
CA TYR A 284 -11.70 -5.35 16.15
C TYR A 284 -10.82 -5.20 14.90
N SER A 285 -11.22 -4.38 13.93
CA SER A 285 -10.39 -4.05 12.77
C SER A 285 -9.46 -2.85 12.99
N ASN A 286 -9.52 -2.21 14.17
CA ASN A 286 -8.66 -1.08 14.49
C ASN A 286 -7.29 -1.56 14.99
N PRO A 287 -6.20 -1.31 14.25
CA PRO A 287 -4.88 -1.86 14.61
C PRO A 287 -4.37 -1.34 15.96
N ALA A 288 -4.81 -0.16 16.41
CA ALA A 288 -4.32 0.45 17.65
C ALA A 288 -4.76 -0.27 18.92
N ILE A 289 -5.79 -1.14 18.87
CA ILE A 289 -6.20 -1.93 20.05
C ILE A 289 -5.22 -3.05 20.41
N PHE A 290 -4.34 -3.43 19.50
CA PHE A 290 -3.36 -4.50 19.68
C PHE A 290 -1.97 -3.99 20.11
N TYR A 291 -1.77 -2.67 20.20
CA TYR A 291 -0.52 -2.12 20.67
C TYR A 291 -0.56 -2.00 22.20
N PRO A 292 0.41 -2.60 22.93
CA PRO A 292 0.51 -2.38 24.37
C PRO A 292 0.73 -0.89 24.62
N ARG A 293 -0.03 -0.31 25.57
CA ARG A 293 0.31 1.02 26.10
C ARG A 293 1.65 0.89 26.82
N TYR A 294 2.69 1.47 26.24
CA TYR A 294 3.84 1.84 27.06
C TYR A 294 3.38 3.04 27.89
N GLU A 295 3.25 2.83 29.19
CA GLU A 295 3.07 3.94 30.14
C GLU A 295 4.22 4.92 29.92
N LEU A 296 3.87 6.14 29.51
CA LEU A 296 4.80 7.27 29.43
C LEU A 296 5.02 7.84 30.81
#